data_1b0b1c9f630d93b206f0d64b94bbd957
#
_entry.id   1b0b1c9f630d93b206f0d64b94bbd957
#
_cell.length_a   1.000
_cell.length_b   1.000
_cell.length_c   1.000
_cell.angle_alpha   90.00
_cell.angle_beta   90.00
_cell.angle_gamma   90.00
#
_symmetry.space_group_name_H-M   'P 1'
#
loop_
_entity.id
_entity.type
_entity.pdbx_description
1 polymer ?
#
loop_
_entity_poly.entity_id
_entity_poly.type
_entity_poly.pdbx_seq_one_letter_code
_entity_poly.pdbx_strand_id
1 'polypeptide(L)'
;MLFSDFYKKWQKVINNVALLIACVTTFLEIIISIIMIIFLPEMINLSLPYYTLLYIVSPSVGYFSLVLVGRFTINNKDISDTSKNFYSILILTIQVFIIACVHNVFIFTIVLFTIPIILTVIYSNKKLTNTITLISIILMILSSIIAFTDAQDNNLLHAIEVFVAIIMVLGCNTIANLVIRVEVDKNDLIKTTTFKQMQLEELIKCDPLTGLYNIAFFFNSLDKYIKSGERPLSLAVIDIDNFKFVNDTWGHEKANDVLIYVASQLQACCITNGYVFRYGGEEFVIIFPKTNPEQAKAMLEDAKKNIYEHEFDVTPKLRITFSCGIAAYPSPDHNAHEFFQLADKIMYQAKFTGKNKILTDAEYPS
;
A
#
# COMPACT_ATOMS: atom_id res chain seq x y z
N MET A 1 -5.16 -7.99 -0.94
CA MET A 1 -3.80 -8.54 -0.82
C MET A 1 -2.97 -7.76 0.20
N LEU A 2 -2.81 -6.44 0.11
CA LEU A 2 -2.02 -5.58 1.02
C LEU A 2 -2.37 -5.70 2.53
N PHE A 3 -3.64 -5.77 2.90
CA PHE A 3 -4.07 -5.85 4.32
C PHE A 3 -3.75 -7.20 4.97
N SER A 4 -3.86 -8.31 4.23
CA SER A 4 -3.51 -9.65 4.75
C SER A 4 -2.03 -9.74 5.08
N ASP A 5 -1.16 -9.18 4.22
CA ASP A 5 0.30 -9.21 4.43
C ASP A 5 0.71 -8.30 5.61
N PHE A 6 0.01 -7.18 5.80
CA PHE A 6 0.18 -6.31 6.95
C PHE A 6 -0.10 -7.04 8.27
N TYR A 7 -1.25 -7.70 8.40
CA TYR A 7 -1.60 -8.44 9.61
C TYR A 7 -0.67 -9.63 9.86
N LYS A 8 -0.25 -10.38 8.84
CA LYS A 8 0.75 -11.46 8.96
C LYS A 8 2.08 -10.96 9.50
N LYS A 9 2.54 -9.78 9.08
CA LYS A 9 3.73 -9.15 9.62
C LYS A 9 3.58 -8.89 11.13
N TRP A 10 2.47 -8.28 11.54
CA TRP A 10 2.24 -7.94 12.94
C TRP A 10 2.00 -9.16 13.84
N GLN A 11 1.36 -10.22 13.36
CA GLN A 11 1.27 -11.50 14.07
C GLN A 11 2.66 -12.05 14.43
N LYS A 12 3.61 -12.02 13.48
CA LYS A 12 5.00 -12.43 13.73
C LYS A 12 5.71 -11.52 14.72
N VAL A 13 5.54 -10.21 14.60
CA VAL A 13 6.11 -9.22 15.54
C VAL A 13 5.60 -9.47 16.94
N ILE A 14 4.29 -9.63 17.14
CA ILE A 14 3.68 -9.87 18.45
C ILE A 14 4.20 -11.19 19.04
N ASN A 15 4.34 -12.25 18.26
CA ASN A 15 4.91 -13.51 18.75
C ASN A 15 6.41 -13.39 19.11
N ASN A 16 7.16 -12.54 18.43
CA ASN A 16 8.55 -12.23 18.80
C ASN A 16 8.61 -11.39 20.10
N VAL A 17 7.66 -10.48 20.30
CA VAL A 17 7.51 -9.76 21.57
C VAL A 17 7.17 -10.73 22.71
N ALA A 18 6.28 -11.70 22.48
CA ALA A 18 5.98 -12.75 23.44
C ALA A 18 7.23 -13.57 23.80
N LEU A 19 8.10 -13.88 22.82
CA LEU A 19 9.37 -14.55 23.06
C LEU A 19 10.32 -13.67 23.89
N LEU A 20 10.41 -12.38 23.56
CA LEU A 20 11.25 -11.45 24.33
C LEU A 20 10.79 -11.34 25.79
N ILE A 21 9.47 -11.22 26.00
CA ILE A 21 8.88 -11.23 27.35
C ILE A 21 9.24 -12.53 28.08
N ALA A 22 9.08 -13.69 27.44
CA ALA A 22 9.45 -14.98 28.04
C ALA A 22 10.93 -15.02 28.47
N CYS A 23 11.84 -14.54 27.63
CA CYS A 23 13.28 -14.51 27.97
C CYS A 23 13.58 -13.54 29.11
N VAL A 24 13.02 -12.33 29.05
CA VAL A 24 13.27 -11.29 30.07
C VAL A 24 12.69 -11.70 31.43
N THR A 25 11.45 -12.19 31.46
CA THR A 25 10.80 -12.62 32.71
C THR A 25 11.55 -13.82 33.33
N THR A 26 11.89 -14.85 32.56
CA THR A 26 12.69 -15.97 33.06
C THR A 26 14.04 -15.51 33.63
N PHE A 27 14.73 -14.58 32.98
CA PHE A 27 15.97 -14.02 33.46
C PHE A 27 15.79 -13.26 34.78
N LEU A 28 14.75 -12.44 34.89
CA LEU A 28 14.41 -11.72 36.11
C LEU A 28 14.03 -12.68 37.27
N GLU A 29 13.25 -13.74 36.96
CA GLU A 29 12.91 -14.77 37.95
C GLU A 29 14.14 -15.46 38.52
N ILE A 30 15.14 -15.77 37.70
CA ILE A 30 16.41 -16.33 38.15
C ILE A 30 17.14 -15.34 39.06
N ILE A 31 17.25 -14.06 38.67
CA ILE A 31 17.93 -13.04 39.47
C ILE A 31 17.21 -12.84 40.81
N ILE A 32 15.90 -12.65 40.82
CA ILE A 32 15.10 -12.47 42.01
C ILE A 32 15.27 -13.68 42.94
N SER A 33 15.21 -14.91 42.37
CA SER A 33 15.39 -16.13 43.17
C SER A 33 16.77 -16.23 43.80
N ILE A 34 17.83 -15.87 43.06
CA ILE A 34 19.20 -15.82 43.64
C ILE A 34 19.28 -14.81 44.76
N ILE A 35 18.71 -13.62 44.62
CA ILE A 35 18.67 -12.58 45.68
C ILE A 35 17.92 -13.11 46.90
N MET A 36 16.75 -13.72 46.71
CA MET A 36 15.95 -14.28 47.79
C MET A 36 16.72 -15.38 48.55
N ILE A 37 17.37 -16.31 47.85
CA ILE A 37 18.13 -17.41 48.45
C ILE A 37 19.32 -16.88 49.25
N ILE A 38 20.03 -15.85 48.77
CA ILE A 38 21.25 -15.34 49.40
C ILE A 38 20.94 -14.37 50.57
N PHE A 39 20.01 -13.43 50.37
CA PHE A 39 19.80 -12.32 51.27
C PHE A 39 18.59 -12.48 52.20
N LEU A 40 17.61 -13.30 51.81
CA LEU A 40 16.33 -13.45 52.52
C LEU A 40 15.91 -14.91 52.66
N PRO A 41 16.85 -15.84 53.10
CA PRO A 41 16.55 -17.28 53.15
C PRO A 41 15.40 -17.60 54.12
N GLU A 42 15.19 -16.78 55.14
CA GLU A 42 14.12 -16.94 56.15
C GLU A 42 12.70 -16.73 55.56
N MET A 43 12.59 -16.04 54.42
CA MET A 43 11.32 -15.86 53.71
C MET A 43 10.96 -17.06 52.85
N ILE A 44 11.88 -18.00 52.62
CA ILE A 44 11.64 -19.19 51.78
C ILE A 44 11.18 -20.33 52.69
N ASN A 45 9.86 -20.49 52.82
CA ASN A 45 9.25 -21.57 53.61
C ASN A 45 9.22 -22.92 52.85
N LEU A 46 9.83 -23.02 51.67
CA LEU A 46 9.82 -24.21 50.78
C LEU A 46 11.21 -24.81 50.68
N SER A 47 11.29 -26.12 50.42
CA SER A 47 12.58 -26.74 50.08
C SER A 47 13.11 -26.14 48.76
N LEU A 48 14.42 -25.96 48.63
CA LEU A 48 15.04 -25.32 47.47
C LEU A 48 14.66 -25.97 46.14
N PRO A 49 14.56 -27.30 45.97
CA PRO A 49 14.10 -27.90 44.71
C PRO A 49 12.63 -27.56 44.38
N TYR A 50 11.76 -27.49 45.39
CA TYR A 50 10.36 -27.17 45.21
C TYR A 50 10.16 -25.68 44.88
N TYR A 51 10.94 -24.80 45.55
CA TYR A 51 10.99 -23.39 45.22
C TYR A 51 11.42 -23.13 43.78
N THR A 52 12.53 -23.75 43.35
CA THR A 52 13.01 -23.60 41.94
C THR A 52 12.02 -24.14 40.94
N LEU A 53 11.36 -25.26 41.21
CA LEU A 53 10.32 -25.81 40.35
C LEU A 53 9.13 -24.87 40.21
N LEU A 54 8.64 -24.28 41.29
CA LEU A 54 7.43 -23.46 41.33
C LEU A 54 7.64 -22.06 40.74
N TYR A 55 8.75 -21.40 41.08
CA TYR A 55 8.98 -19.97 40.75
C TYR A 55 9.89 -19.73 39.55
N ILE A 56 10.61 -20.76 39.05
CA ILE A 56 11.50 -20.62 37.91
C ILE A 56 11.07 -21.56 36.76
N VAL A 57 11.05 -22.87 37.02
CA VAL A 57 10.89 -23.87 35.97
C VAL A 57 9.47 -23.87 35.40
N SER A 58 8.45 -23.91 36.28
CA SER A 58 7.05 -23.98 35.87
C SER A 58 6.59 -22.75 35.05
N PRO A 59 6.84 -21.50 35.52
CA PRO A 59 6.49 -20.31 34.72
C PRO A 59 7.24 -20.24 33.40
N SER A 60 8.54 -20.52 33.41
CA SER A 60 9.36 -20.51 32.20
C SER A 60 8.85 -21.51 31.14
N VAL A 61 8.54 -22.75 31.55
CA VAL A 61 7.91 -23.73 30.66
C VAL A 61 6.57 -23.19 30.12
N GLY A 62 5.78 -22.53 30.95
CA GLY A 62 4.53 -21.88 30.55
C GLY A 62 4.75 -20.81 29.47
N TYR A 63 5.69 -19.88 29.68
CA TYR A 63 5.98 -18.80 28.73
C TYR A 63 6.45 -19.35 27.37
N PHE A 64 7.43 -20.26 27.36
CA PHE A 64 7.99 -20.80 26.11
C PHE A 64 6.99 -21.71 25.36
N SER A 65 6.17 -22.48 26.08
CA SER A 65 5.12 -23.28 25.43
C SER A 65 4.07 -22.40 24.74
N LEU A 66 3.68 -21.27 25.34
CA LEU A 66 2.78 -20.31 24.74
C LEU A 66 3.37 -19.71 23.44
N VAL A 67 4.66 -19.37 23.43
CA VAL A 67 5.34 -18.89 22.22
C VAL A 67 5.34 -19.94 21.11
N LEU A 68 5.56 -21.22 21.44
CA LEU A 68 5.52 -22.32 20.49
C LEU A 68 4.10 -22.50 19.91
N VAL A 69 3.07 -22.44 20.76
CA VAL A 69 1.66 -22.45 20.32
C VAL A 69 1.38 -21.28 19.37
N GLY A 70 1.90 -20.09 19.68
CA GLY A 70 1.77 -18.92 18.81
C GLY A 70 2.40 -19.13 17.44
N ARG A 71 3.62 -19.67 17.38
CA ARG A 71 4.30 -19.98 16.12
C ARG A 71 3.54 -21.03 15.29
N PHE A 72 3.04 -22.07 15.95
CA PHE A 72 2.22 -23.08 15.30
C PHE A 72 0.94 -22.49 14.72
N THR A 73 0.22 -21.68 15.50
CA THR A 73 -1.02 -21.02 15.08
C THR A 73 -0.83 -20.10 13.88
N ILE A 74 0.22 -19.25 13.92
CA ILE A 74 0.52 -18.30 12.83
C ILE A 74 0.85 -19.04 11.52
N ASN A 75 1.58 -20.14 11.60
CA ASN A 75 2.02 -20.90 10.43
C ASN A 75 0.96 -21.86 9.87
N ASN A 76 -0.07 -22.18 10.65
CA ASN A 76 -1.15 -23.06 10.21
C ASN A 76 -2.04 -22.35 9.17
N LYS A 77 -2.20 -22.96 7.98
CA LYS A 77 -3.01 -22.42 6.88
C LYS A 77 -4.51 -22.58 7.08
N ASP A 78 -4.93 -23.53 7.91
CA ASP A 78 -6.35 -23.84 8.14
C ASP A 78 -7.01 -22.84 9.11
N ILE A 79 -6.22 -22.04 9.83
CA ILE A 79 -6.71 -21.06 10.78
C ILE A 79 -6.93 -19.71 10.07
N SER A 80 -8.12 -19.12 10.24
CA SER A 80 -8.44 -17.83 9.65
C SER A 80 -7.54 -16.70 10.21
N ASP A 81 -7.26 -15.67 9.40
CA ASP A 81 -6.44 -14.53 9.82
C ASP A 81 -7.03 -13.81 11.05
N THR A 82 -8.36 -13.73 11.14
CA THR A 82 -9.05 -13.16 12.32
C THR A 82 -8.78 -13.97 13.59
N SER A 83 -8.81 -15.30 13.50
CA SER A 83 -8.49 -16.17 14.64
C SER A 83 -7.01 -16.06 15.01
N LYS A 84 -6.11 -15.95 14.04
CA LYS A 84 -4.68 -15.73 14.30
C LYS A 84 -4.42 -14.43 15.06
N ASN A 85 -5.12 -13.36 14.69
CA ASN A 85 -5.04 -12.08 15.39
C ASN A 85 -5.48 -12.22 16.86
N PHE A 86 -6.58 -12.93 17.10
CA PHE A 86 -7.07 -13.20 18.45
C PHE A 86 -6.06 -14.01 19.27
N TYR A 87 -5.56 -15.14 18.73
CA TYR A 87 -4.60 -15.99 19.44
C TYR A 87 -3.28 -15.28 19.73
N SER A 88 -2.79 -14.44 18.82
CA SER A 88 -1.55 -13.68 19.04
C SER A 88 -1.64 -12.77 20.27
N ILE A 89 -2.76 -12.09 20.48
CA ILE A 89 -2.96 -11.23 21.66
C ILE A 89 -3.31 -12.06 22.90
N LEU A 90 -4.09 -13.12 22.75
CA LEU A 90 -4.46 -14.01 23.87
C LEU A 90 -3.22 -14.63 24.53
N ILE A 91 -2.23 -15.02 23.74
CA ILE A 91 -0.96 -15.57 24.24
C ILE A 91 -0.25 -14.55 25.16
N LEU A 92 -0.17 -13.29 24.76
CA LEU A 92 0.38 -12.24 25.59
C LEU A 92 -0.44 -12.03 26.88
N THR A 93 -1.77 -12.09 26.77
CA THR A 93 -2.67 -11.94 27.93
C THR A 93 -2.44 -13.07 28.94
N ILE A 94 -2.28 -14.32 28.47
CA ILE A 94 -1.97 -15.47 29.34
C ILE A 94 -0.57 -15.37 29.93
N GLN A 95 0.43 -14.87 29.19
CA GLN A 95 1.76 -14.62 29.76
C GLN A 95 1.70 -13.60 30.89
N VAL A 96 0.98 -12.49 30.71
CA VAL A 96 0.75 -11.50 31.77
C VAL A 96 0.07 -12.14 33.00
N PHE A 97 -0.91 -13.02 32.77
CA PHE A 97 -1.54 -13.75 33.87
C PHE A 97 -0.56 -14.63 34.65
N ILE A 98 0.31 -15.37 33.99
CA ILE A 98 1.34 -16.20 34.65
C ILE A 98 2.27 -15.28 35.46
N ILE A 99 2.73 -14.16 34.88
CA ILE A 99 3.56 -13.16 35.59
C ILE A 99 2.85 -12.66 36.85
N ALA A 100 1.58 -12.31 36.74
CA ALA A 100 0.80 -11.80 37.88
C ALA A 100 0.60 -12.85 38.99
N CYS A 101 0.47 -14.15 38.62
CA CYS A 101 0.37 -15.22 39.59
C CYS A 101 1.68 -15.50 40.34
N VAL A 102 2.82 -15.43 39.62
CA VAL A 102 4.14 -15.72 40.20
C VAL A 102 4.66 -14.55 41.05
N HIS A 103 4.39 -13.33 40.58
CA HIS A 103 4.87 -12.09 41.23
C HIS A 103 3.72 -11.33 41.93
N ASN A 104 2.82 -12.05 42.59
CA ASN A 104 1.64 -11.53 43.27
C ASN A 104 1.97 -10.49 44.40
N VAL A 105 3.18 -10.45 44.87
CA VAL A 105 3.69 -9.45 45.84
C VAL A 105 3.82 -8.06 45.22
N PHE A 106 3.93 -7.95 43.92
CA PHE A 106 4.13 -6.69 43.19
C PHE A 106 2.84 -6.22 42.50
N ILE A 107 2.23 -5.19 43.07
CA ILE A 107 1.00 -4.54 42.54
C ILE A 107 1.10 -4.17 41.05
N PHE A 108 2.29 -3.78 40.56
CA PHE A 108 2.47 -3.39 39.16
C PHE A 108 2.15 -4.51 38.17
N THR A 109 2.17 -5.78 38.56
CA THR A 109 1.88 -6.90 37.69
C THR A 109 0.43 -6.87 37.17
N ILE A 110 -0.49 -6.34 37.98
CA ILE A 110 -1.90 -6.17 37.63
C ILE A 110 -2.07 -5.14 36.51
N VAL A 111 -1.26 -4.08 36.48
CA VAL A 111 -1.29 -3.04 35.44
C VAL A 111 -0.84 -3.57 34.08
N LEU A 112 -0.03 -4.62 34.04
CA LEU A 112 0.43 -5.25 32.79
C LEU A 112 -0.72 -5.77 31.91
N PHE A 113 -1.89 -6.06 32.49
CA PHE A 113 -3.09 -6.45 31.72
C PHE A 113 -3.59 -5.38 30.75
N THR A 114 -3.14 -4.13 30.88
CA THR A 114 -3.45 -3.05 29.93
C THR A 114 -2.69 -3.21 28.61
N ILE A 115 -1.51 -3.83 28.60
CA ILE A 115 -0.63 -3.96 27.43
C ILE A 115 -1.30 -4.76 26.30
N PRO A 116 -1.84 -5.98 26.51
CA PRO A 116 -2.55 -6.71 25.46
C PRO A 116 -3.70 -5.93 24.85
N ILE A 117 -4.44 -5.15 25.65
CA ILE A 117 -5.58 -4.34 25.20
C ILE A 117 -5.12 -3.25 24.24
N ILE A 118 -4.06 -2.53 24.56
CA ILE A 118 -3.48 -1.50 23.68
C ILE A 118 -3.01 -2.12 22.36
N LEU A 119 -2.38 -3.28 22.42
CA LEU A 119 -1.88 -3.96 21.22
C LEU A 119 -3.01 -4.43 20.27
N THR A 120 -4.25 -4.59 20.74
CA THR A 120 -5.39 -4.91 19.87
C THR A 120 -5.68 -3.82 18.84
N VAL A 121 -5.26 -2.56 19.10
CA VAL A 121 -5.45 -1.42 18.19
C VAL A 121 -4.84 -1.69 16.82
N ILE A 122 -3.73 -2.43 16.77
CA ILE A 122 -3.03 -2.81 15.51
C ILE A 122 -3.97 -3.49 14.51
N TYR A 123 -4.96 -4.22 15.02
CA TYR A 123 -5.91 -4.96 14.20
C TYR A 123 -7.19 -4.18 13.87
N SER A 124 -7.33 -2.96 14.38
CA SER A 124 -8.48 -2.05 14.15
C SER A 124 -9.84 -2.73 14.36
N ASN A 125 -9.93 -3.66 15.31
CA ASN A 125 -11.10 -4.51 15.54
C ASN A 125 -11.66 -4.35 16.96
N LYS A 126 -12.74 -3.56 17.11
CA LYS A 126 -13.41 -3.31 18.40
C LYS A 126 -13.88 -4.59 19.11
N LYS A 127 -14.36 -5.60 18.34
CA LYS A 127 -14.80 -6.86 18.94
C LYS A 127 -13.63 -7.59 19.59
N LEU A 128 -12.48 -7.63 18.92
CA LEU A 128 -11.23 -8.18 19.45
C LEU A 128 -10.83 -7.46 20.74
N THR A 129 -10.79 -6.12 20.72
CA THR A 129 -10.40 -5.29 21.87
C THR A 129 -11.32 -5.57 23.06
N ASN A 130 -12.63 -5.54 22.89
CA ASN A 130 -13.59 -5.79 23.96
C ASN A 130 -13.50 -7.23 24.52
N THR A 131 -13.25 -8.22 23.65
CA THR A 131 -13.10 -9.62 24.09
C THR A 131 -11.81 -9.80 24.91
N ILE A 132 -10.71 -9.25 24.47
CA ILE A 132 -9.42 -9.29 25.21
C ILE A 132 -9.55 -8.54 26.54
N THR A 133 -10.21 -7.38 26.57
CA THR A 133 -10.49 -6.65 27.81
C THR A 133 -11.28 -7.50 28.81
N LEU A 134 -12.34 -8.17 28.38
CA LEU A 134 -13.11 -9.06 29.26
C LEU A 134 -12.25 -10.21 29.81
N ILE A 135 -11.48 -10.87 28.95
CA ILE A 135 -10.55 -11.93 29.35
C ILE A 135 -9.50 -11.38 30.34
N SER A 136 -8.93 -10.21 30.08
CA SER A 136 -7.95 -9.56 30.97
C SER A 136 -8.54 -9.29 32.34
N ILE A 137 -9.77 -8.79 32.44
CA ILE A 137 -10.45 -8.57 33.74
C ILE A 137 -10.65 -9.89 34.48
N ILE A 138 -11.12 -10.94 33.81
CA ILE A 138 -11.34 -12.26 34.42
C ILE A 138 -10.02 -12.83 34.94
N LEU A 139 -8.96 -12.81 34.14
CA LEU A 139 -7.65 -13.33 34.52
C LEU A 139 -7.00 -12.50 35.64
N MET A 140 -7.19 -11.18 35.63
CA MET A 140 -6.73 -10.28 36.67
C MET A 140 -7.41 -10.58 38.01
N ILE A 141 -8.74 -10.77 38.03
CA ILE A 141 -9.48 -11.16 39.23
C ILE A 141 -9.00 -12.53 39.73
N LEU A 142 -8.78 -13.49 38.82
CA LEU A 142 -8.29 -14.82 39.18
C LEU A 142 -6.87 -14.77 39.79
N SER A 143 -5.96 -13.99 39.20
CA SER A 143 -4.61 -13.80 39.79
C SER A 143 -4.66 -13.14 41.18
N SER A 144 -5.58 -12.20 41.36
CA SER A 144 -5.81 -11.54 42.65
C SER A 144 -6.35 -12.49 43.73
N ILE A 145 -7.24 -13.44 43.36
CA ILE A 145 -7.74 -14.46 44.29
C ILE A 145 -6.58 -15.38 44.72
N ILE A 146 -5.69 -15.76 43.79
CA ILE A 146 -4.50 -16.57 44.13
C ILE A 146 -3.60 -15.81 45.06
N ALA A 147 -3.34 -14.52 44.84
CA ALA A 147 -2.55 -13.67 45.71
C ALA A 147 -3.18 -13.53 47.11
N PHE A 148 -4.50 -13.45 47.17
CA PHE A 148 -5.24 -13.30 48.42
C PHE A 148 -5.14 -14.54 49.35
N THR A 149 -5.04 -15.74 48.79
CA THR A 149 -4.86 -16.98 49.55
C THR A 149 -3.49 -17.07 50.22
N ASP A 150 -2.46 -16.35 49.69
CA ASP A 150 -1.10 -16.35 50.18
C ASP A 150 -0.82 -15.24 51.22
N ALA A 151 -1.61 -14.15 51.24
CA ALA A 151 -1.39 -12.99 52.13
C ALA A 151 -2.20 -13.08 53.40
N GLN A 152 -1.52 -13.11 54.53
CA GLN A 152 -2.15 -13.15 55.88
C GLN A 152 -2.68 -11.79 56.36
N ASP A 153 -2.28 -10.65 55.81
CA ASP A 153 -2.64 -9.31 56.31
C ASP A 153 -2.96 -8.30 55.16
N ASN A 154 -4.05 -7.53 55.33
CA ASN A 154 -4.51 -6.38 54.52
C ASN A 154 -5.46 -6.65 53.35
N ASN A 155 -6.51 -7.39 53.58
CA ASN A 155 -7.58 -7.68 52.59
C ASN A 155 -8.22 -6.44 51.97
N LEU A 156 -8.34 -5.31 52.71
CA LEU A 156 -8.98 -4.09 52.22
C LEU A 156 -8.10 -3.35 51.19
N LEU A 157 -6.78 -3.25 51.47
CA LEU A 157 -5.86 -2.56 50.57
C LEU A 157 -5.79 -3.28 49.20
N HIS A 158 -5.65 -4.60 49.23
CA HIS A 158 -5.64 -5.41 48.00
C HIS A 158 -6.94 -5.30 47.17
N ALA A 159 -8.10 -5.26 47.85
CA ALA A 159 -9.38 -5.04 47.17
C ALA A 159 -9.45 -3.66 46.48
N ILE A 160 -8.91 -2.61 47.11
CA ILE A 160 -8.84 -1.28 46.55
C ILE A 160 -7.93 -1.29 45.28
N GLU A 161 -6.79 -1.96 45.35
CA GLU A 161 -5.84 -2.10 44.25
C GLU A 161 -6.42 -2.78 43.02
N VAL A 162 -7.14 -3.89 43.24
CA VAL A 162 -7.88 -4.59 42.18
C VAL A 162 -8.94 -3.69 41.58
N PHE A 163 -9.69 -2.94 42.40
CA PHE A 163 -10.69 -2.01 41.92
C PHE A 163 -10.08 -0.89 41.06
N VAL A 164 -8.97 -0.30 41.48
CA VAL A 164 -8.24 0.69 40.70
C VAL A 164 -7.73 0.10 39.36
N ALA A 165 -7.19 -1.12 39.39
CA ALA A 165 -6.72 -1.81 38.22
C ALA A 165 -7.85 -2.08 37.19
N ILE A 166 -9.06 -2.47 37.66
CA ILE A 166 -10.24 -2.62 36.80
C ILE A 166 -10.56 -1.29 36.11
N ILE A 167 -10.55 -0.18 36.84
CA ILE A 167 -10.79 1.16 36.26
C ILE A 167 -9.75 1.47 35.19
N MET A 168 -8.47 1.18 35.44
CA MET A 168 -7.39 1.39 34.47
C MET A 168 -7.59 0.53 33.20
N VAL A 169 -7.93 -0.73 33.34
CA VAL A 169 -8.22 -1.64 32.22
C VAL A 169 -9.41 -1.15 31.39
N LEU A 170 -10.49 -0.70 32.03
CA LEU A 170 -11.65 -0.11 31.34
C LEU A 170 -11.31 1.21 30.67
N GLY A 171 -10.47 2.05 31.29
CA GLY A 171 -9.93 3.27 30.72
C GLY A 171 -9.12 2.97 29.44
N CYS A 172 -8.21 1.99 29.53
CA CYS A 172 -7.43 1.55 28.36
C CYS A 172 -8.32 1.01 27.21
N ASN A 173 -9.36 0.23 27.53
CA ASN A 173 -10.33 -0.24 26.55
C ASN A 173 -11.04 0.92 25.85
N THR A 174 -11.44 1.94 26.63
CA THR A 174 -12.10 3.14 26.09
C THR A 174 -11.17 3.89 25.14
N ILE A 175 -9.93 4.11 25.53
CA ILE A 175 -8.91 4.77 24.70
C ILE A 175 -8.63 3.93 23.43
N ALA A 176 -8.42 2.63 23.57
CA ALA A 176 -8.18 1.74 22.44
C ALA A 176 -9.33 1.78 21.43
N ASN A 177 -10.57 1.71 21.88
CA ASN A 177 -11.75 1.81 21.01
C ASN A 177 -11.90 3.19 20.35
N LEU A 178 -11.49 4.27 21.03
CA LEU A 178 -11.46 5.62 20.46
C LEU A 178 -10.42 5.71 19.33
N VAL A 179 -9.21 5.21 19.56
CA VAL A 179 -8.14 5.19 18.55
C VAL A 179 -8.56 4.38 17.32
N ILE A 180 -9.16 3.19 17.54
CA ILE A 180 -9.71 2.37 16.44
C ILE A 180 -10.77 3.15 15.64
N ARG A 181 -11.64 3.90 16.31
CA ARG A 181 -12.65 4.72 15.62
C ARG A 181 -12.00 5.78 14.74
N VAL A 182 -11.05 6.55 15.30
CA VAL A 182 -10.34 7.59 14.56
C VAL A 182 -9.60 7.00 13.35
N GLU A 183 -8.98 5.83 13.50
CA GLU A 183 -8.26 5.17 12.41
C GLU A 183 -9.21 4.72 11.28
N VAL A 184 -10.36 4.15 11.62
CA VAL A 184 -11.39 3.76 10.65
C VAL A 184 -11.91 4.99 9.90
N ASP A 185 -12.28 6.05 10.62
CA ASP A 185 -12.80 7.30 10.03
C ASP A 185 -11.76 7.94 9.10
N LYS A 186 -10.47 7.96 9.49
CA LYS A 186 -9.36 8.43 8.67
C LYS A 186 -9.20 7.60 7.38
N ASN A 187 -9.26 6.29 7.48
CA ASN A 187 -9.12 5.41 6.32
C ASN A 187 -10.29 5.58 5.33
N ASP A 188 -11.51 5.79 5.81
CA ASP A 188 -12.66 6.05 4.97
C ASP A 188 -12.58 7.43 4.30
N LEU A 189 -12.05 8.44 5.00
CA LEU A 189 -11.78 9.76 4.41
C LEU A 189 -10.73 9.67 3.29
N ILE A 190 -9.65 8.93 3.49
CA ILE A 190 -8.61 8.71 2.47
C ILE A 190 -9.23 8.05 1.23
N LYS A 191 -10.01 6.98 1.40
CA LYS A 191 -10.68 6.29 0.28
C LYS A 191 -11.60 7.22 -0.51
N THR A 192 -12.44 7.98 0.18
CA THR A 192 -13.37 8.91 -0.47
C THR A 192 -12.65 10.03 -1.21
N THR A 193 -11.56 10.55 -0.64
CA THR A 193 -10.74 11.60 -1.29
C THR A 193 -10.03 11.04 -2.53
N THR A 194 -9.43 9.86 -2.44
CA THR A 194 -8.77 9.21 -3.58
C THR A 194 -9.77 8.90 -4.69
N PHE A 195 -10.97 8.43 -4.34
CA PHE A 195 -12.03 8.16 -5.31
C PHE A 195 -12.50 9.44 -6.02
N LYS A 196 -12.70 10.54 -5.28
CA LYS A 196 -13.04 11.85 -5.87
C LYS A 196 -11.93 12.37 -6.78
N GLN A 197 -10.67 12.20 -6.38
CA GLN A 197 -9.53 12.61 -7.21
C GLN A 197 -9.50 11.82 -8.53
N MET A 198 -9.69 10.50 -8.49
CA MET A 198 -9.79 9.67 -9.70
C MET A 198 -10.97 10.11 -10.60
N GLN A 199 -12.13 10.44 -10.02
CA GLN A 199 -13.26 10.94 -10.79
C GLN A 199 -12.96 12.30 -11.46
N LEU A 200 -12.25 13.21 -10.76
CA LEU A 200 -11.83 14.48 -11.33
C LEU A 200 -10.83 14.29 -12.48
N GLU A 201 -9.88 13.37 -12.34
CA GLU A 201 -8.93 13.00 -13.40
C GLU A 201 -9.63 12.38 -14.62
N GLU A 202 -10.69 11.57 -14.41
CA GLU A 202 -11.52 11.05 -15.53
C GLU A 202 -12.37 12.13 -16.21
N LEU A 203 -12.80 13.16 -15.50
CA LEU A 203 -13.56 14.28 -16.08
C LEU A 203 -12.69 15.17 -16.98
N ILE A 204 -11.38 15.25 -16.71
CA ILE A 204 -10.44 15.99 -17.55
C ILE A 204 -9.86 15.05 -18.60
N LYS A 205 -10.65 14.74 -19.64
CA LYS A 205 -10.21 13.88 -20.75
C LYS A 205 -9.37 14.60 -21.80
N CYS A 206 -9.34 15.93 -21.76
CA CYS A 206 -8.71 16.74 -22.78
C CYS A 206 -7.50 17.50 -22.24
N ASP A 207 -6.53 17.71 -23.09
CA ASP A 207 -5.41 18.62 -22.85
C ASP A 207 -5.90 20.08 -22.93
N PRO A 208 -5.64 20.91 -21.92
CA PRO A 208 -6.19 22.25 -21.86
C PRO A 208 -5.61 23.22 -22.91
N LEU A 209 -4.44 22.93 -23.46
CA LEU A 209 -3.81 23.78 -24.47
C LEU A 209 -4.35 23.47 -25.87
N THR A 210 -4.41 22.20 -26.23
CA THR A 210 -4.71 21.78 -27.60
C THR A 210 -6.16 21.36 -27.80
N GLY A 211 -6.92 21.09 -26.72
CA GLY A 211 -8.27 20.55 -26.77
C GLY A 211 -8.36 19.08 -27.20
N LEU A 212 -7.24 18.45 -27.54
CA LEU A 212 -7.17 17.03 -27.85
C LEU A 212 -7.37 16.18 -26.60
N TYR A 213 -7.64 14.90 -26.77
CA TYR A 213 -7.62 13.97 -25.65
C TYR A 213 -6.21 13.87 -25.06
N ASN A 214 -6.14 13.66 -23.72
CA ASN A 214 -4.88 13.56 -23.00
C ASN A 214 -4.38 12.10 -22.91
N ILE A 215 -3.17 11.94 -22.37
CA ILE A 215 -2.48 10.65 -22.18
C ILE A 215 -3.30 9.65 -21.33
N ALA A 216 -4.00 10.10 -20.30
CA ALA A 216 -4.80 9.21 -19.44
C ALA A 216 -5.96 8.57 -20.23
N PHE A 217 -6.61 9.37 -21.08
CA PHE A 217 -7.67 8.88 -21.94
C PHE A 217 -7.15 8.02 -23.10
N PHE A 218 -5.89 8.24 -23.55
CA PHE A 218 -5.24 7.44 -24.58
C PHE A 218 -5.12 5.97 -24.19
N PHE A 219 -4.47 5.64 -23.07
CA PHE A 219 -4.28 4.25 -22.68
C PHE A 219 -5.59 3.51 -22.41
N ASN A 220 -6.57 4.18 -21.79
CA ASN A 220 -7.90 3.63 -21.59
C ASN A 220 -8.60 3.30 -22.91
N SER A 221 -8.47 4.18 -23.92
CA SER A 221 -9.06 4.00 -25.25
C SER A 221 -8.36 2.88 -26.02
N LEU A 222 -7.02 2.84 -26.01
CA LEU A 222 -6.23 1.82 -26.69
C LEU A 222 -6.55 0.42 -26.14
N ASP A 223 -6.59 0.26 -24.83
CA ASP A 223 -6.99 -1.00 -24.17
C ASP A 223 -8.40 -1.45 -24.60
N LYS A 224 -9.33 -0.50 -24.71
CA LYS A 224 -10.70 -0.79 -25.16
C LYS A 224 -10.72 -1.31 -26.60
N TYR A 225 -9.97 -0.68 -27.52
CA TYR A 225 -9.89 -1.13 -28.92
C TYR A 225 -9.18 -2.47 -29.05
N ILE A 226 -8.13 -2.73 -28.27
CA ILE A 226 -7.47 -4.04 -28.22
C ILE A 226 -8.46 -5.13 -27.80
N LYS A 227 -9.20 -4.90 -26.72
CA LYS A 227 -10.18 -5.85 -26.16
C LYS A 227 -11.42 -6.05 -27.02
N SER A 228 -11.83 -5.04 -27.78
CA SER A 228 -12.97 -5.15 -28.68
C SER A 228 -12.72 -6.09 -29.87
N GLY A 229 -11.45 -6.37 -30.18
CA GLY A 229 -11.07 -7.23 -31.30
C GLY A 229 -11.25 -6.57 -32.67
N GLU A 230 -11.56 -5.27 -32.76
CA GLU A 230 -11.69 -4.56 -34.05
C GLU A 230 -10.36 -4.57 -34.81
N ARG A 231 -10.37 -5.01 -36.03
CA ARG A 231 -9.21 -5.10 -36.94
C ARG A 231 -9.53 -4.63 -38.35
N PRO A 232 -8.59 -4.07 -39.10
CA PRO A 232 -7.23 -3.71 -38.66
C PRO A 232 -7.23 -2.60 -37.60
N LEU A 233 -6.19 -2.52 -36.77
CA LEU A 233 -6.00 -1.49 -35.80
C LEU A 233 -4.56 -0.97 -35.92
N SER A 234 -4.38 0.33 -36.15
CA SER A 234 -3.08 0.98 -36.24
C SER A 234 -2.91 2.05 -35.19
N LEU A 235 -1.66 2.29 -34.80
CA LEU A 235 -1.24 3.30 -33.83
C LEU A 235 -0.14 4.15 -34.46
N ALA A 236 -0.30 5.48 -34.43
CA ALA A 236 0.72 6.42 -34.84
C ALA A 236 1.27 7.17 -33.62
N VAL A 237 2.58 7.25 -33.50
CA VAL A 237 3.30 8.11 -32.55
C VAL A 237 3.99 9.20 -33.33
N ILE A 238 3.79 10.45 -32.95
CA ILE A 238 4.21 11.66 -33.67
C ILE A 238 4.98 12.56 -32.72
N ASP A 239 6.07 13.15 -33.20
CA ASP A 239 6.85 14.12 -32.44
C ASP A 239 7.28 15.27 -33.36
N ILE A 240 7.09 16.51 -32.91
CA ILE A 240 7.44 17.73 -33.67
C ILE A 240 8.97 17.86 -33.73
N ASP A 241 9.50 17.93 -34.92
CA ASP A 241 10.92 18.02 -35.13
C ASP A 241 11.50 19.36 -34.65
N ASN A 242 12.57 19.29 -33.87
CA ASN A 242 13.29 20.48 -33.33
C ASN A 242 12.42 21.42 -32.49
N PHE A 243 11.38 20.94 -31.82
CA PHE A 243 10.47 21.80 -31.06
C PHE A 243 11.17 22.58 -29.94
N LYS A 244 12.20 21.99 -29.31
CA LYS A 244 13.04 22.71 -28.35
C LYS A 244 13.64 23.98 -28.96
N PHE A 245 14.13 23.93 -30.21
CA PHE A 245 14.63 25.09 -30.90
C PHE A 245 13.56 26.18 -31.10
N VAL A 246 12.31 25.78 -31.37
CA VAL A 246 11.16 26.71 -31.45
C VAL A 246 10.96 27.41 -30.11
N ASN A 247 10.93 26.66 -29.00
CA ASN A 247 10.82 27.21 -27.65
C ASN A 247 11.96 28.18 -27.31
N ASP A 248 13.19 27.78 -27.59
CA ASP A 248 14.39 28.55 -27.25
C ASP A 248 14.52 29.83 -28.10
N THR A 249 14.00 29.85 -29.33
CA THR A 249 14.09 30.96 -30.26
C THR A 249 12.96 31.97 -30.18
N TRP A 250 11.71 31.51 -30.08
CA TRP A 250 10.50 32.36 -30.13
C TRP A 250 9.70 32.35 -28.83
N GLY A 251 10.14 31.58 -27.83
CA GLY A 251 9.52 31.51 -26.53
C GLY A 251 8.28 30.60 -26.48
N HIS A 252 7.80 30.36 -25.26
CA HIS A 252 6.72 29.39 -25.00
C HIS A 252 5.38 29.78 -25.62
N GLU A 253 5.09 31.10 -25.77
CA GLU A 253 3.82 31.56 -26.36
C GLU A 253 3.73 31.13 -27.83
N LYS A 254 4.76 31.36 -28.62
CA LYS A 254 4.81 30.95 -30.03
C LYS A 254 4.91 29.43 -30.21
N ALA A 255 5.61 28.77 -29.32
CA ALA A 255 5.61 27.30 -29.28
C ALA A 255 4.23 26.73 -29.00
N ASN A 256 3.43 27.37 -28.15
CA ASN A 256 2.03 27.00 -27.92
C ASN A 256 1.17 27.18 -29.19
N ASP A 257 1.36 28.28 -29.94
CA ASP A 257 0.68 28.48 -31.24
C ASP A 257 0.97 27.33 -32.21
N VAL A 258 2.23 26.89 -32.25
CA VAL A 258 2.64 25.72 -33.06
C VAL A 258 1.92 24.44 -32.60
N LEU A 259 1.90 24.17 -31.30
CA LEU A 259 1.21 22.99 -30.76
C LEU A 259 -0.28 22.98 -31.08
N ILE A 260 -0.96 24.13 -30.92
CA ILE A 260 -2.38 24.28 -31.23
C ILE A 260 -2.64 24.05 -32.72
N TYR A 261 -1.79 24.62 -33.59
CA TYR A 261 -1.93 24.45 -35.03
C TYR A 261 -1.72 23.00 -35.46
N VAL A 262 -0.62 22.37 -35.00
CA VAL A 262 -0.35 20.95 -35.29
C VAL A 262 -1.50 20.07 -34.82
N ALA A 263 -1.98 20.29 -33.60
CA ALA A 263 -3.13 19.56 -33.04
C ALA A 263 -4.37 19.67 -33.94
N SER A 264 -4.66 20.90 -34.43
CA SER A 264 -5.82 21.15 -35.31
C SER A 264 -5.69 20.40 -36.64
N GLN A 265 -4.49 20.35 -37.24
CA GLN A 265 -4.24 19.66 -38.49
C GLN A 265 -4.34 18.13 -38.33
N LEU A 266 -3.77 17.58 -37.24
CA LEU A 266 -3.88 16.16 -36.92
C LEU A 266 -5.36 15.76 -36.66
N GLN A 267 -6.11 16.60 -35.98
CA GLN A 267 -7.53 16.35 -35.74
C GLN A 267 -8.34 16.40 -37.03
N ALA A 268 -8.05 17.36 -37.92
CA ALA A 268 -8.75 17.51 -39.20
C ALA A 268 -8.55 16.32 -40.13
N CYS A 269 -7.33 15.75 -40.21
CA CYS A 269 -7.08 14.57 -41.07
C CYS A 269 -7.69 13.29 -40.48
N CYS A 270 -8.02 13.24 -39.19
CA CYS A 270 -8.50 12.03 -38.53
C CYS A 270 -10.01 12.03 -38.22
N ILE A 271 -10.77 13.04 -38.66
CA ILE A 271 -12.21 13.23 -38.35
C ILE A 271 -13.07 11.97 -38.53
N THR A 272 -12.78 11.16 -39.50
CA THR A 272 -13.61 9.98 -39.83
C THR A 272 -13.15 8.70 -39.17
N ASN A 273 -11.85 8.51 -39.01
CA ASN A 273 -11.25 7.20 -38.68
C ASN A 273 -10.14 7.22 -37.64
N GLY A 274 -9.97 8.28 -36.82
CA GLY A 274 -8.90 8.36 -35.85
C GLY A 274 -9.27 9.13 -34.60
N TYR A 275 -8.61 8.79 -33.50
CA TYR A 275 -8.69 9.52 -32.24
C TYR A 275 -7.31 10.09 -31.91
N VAL A 276 -7.23 11.42 -31.83
CA VAL A 276 -5.99 12.16 -31.63
C VAL A 276 -5.81 12.51 -30.15
N PHE A 277 -4.62 12.27 -29.64
CA PHE A 277 -4.25 12.50 -28.24
C PHE A 277 -2.96 13.32 -28.20
N ARG A 278 -2.86 14.21 -27.19
CA ARG A 278 -1.58 14.78 -26.80
C ARG A 278 -0.97 13.88 -25.75
N TYR A 279 0.18 13.27 -26.08
CA TYR A 279 0.86 12.32 -25.19
C TYR A 279 1.74 13.04 -24.15
N GLY A 280 2.45 14.08 -24.59
CA GLY A 280 3.31 14.88 -23.72
C GLY A 280 3.77 16.14 -24.48
N GLY A 281 4.52 17.01 -23.90
CA GLY A 281 5.14 18.21 -24.46
C GLY A 281 4.82 18.50 -25.94
N GLU A 282 5.62 17.93 -26.82
CA GLU A 282 5.55 18.02 -28.29
C GLU A 282 5.13 16.72 -29.00
N GLU A 283 4.68 15.73 -28.20
CA GLU A 283 4.34 14.39 -28.66
C GLU A 283 2.81 14.20 -28.79
N PHE A 284 2.40 13.60 -29.90
CA PHE A 284 1.02 13.26 -30.21
C PHE A 284 0.89 11.78 -30.53
N VAL A 285 -0.27 11.21 -30.27
CA VAL A 285 -0.58 9.81 -30.58
C VAL A 285 -1.94 9.75 -31.24
N ILE A 286 -2.09 8.86 -32.22
CA ILE A 286 -3.37 8.65 -32.92
C ILE A 286 -3.70 7.17 -32.96
N ILE A 287 -4.88 6.81 -32.46
CA ILE A 287 -5.45 5.47 -32.62
C ILE A 287 -6.29 5.47 -33.89
N PHE A 288 -6.02 4.55 -34.78
CA PHE A 288 -6.78 4.33 -36.06
C PHE A 288 -7.53 3.01 -36.00
N PRO A 289 -8.80 2.96 -35.53
CA PRO A 289 -9.62 1.77 -35.63
C PRO A 289 -9.98 1.45 -37.09
N LYS A 290 -10.04 0.15 -37.41
CA LYS A 290 -10.43 -0.35 -38.74
C LYS A 290 -9.58 0.23 -39.90
N THR A 291 -8.34 0.61 -39.60
CA THR A 291 -7.44 1.27 -40.56
C THR A 291 -6.09 0.56 -40.50
N ASN A 292 -5.53 0.22 -41.65
CA ASN A 292 -4.18 -0.34 -41.75
C ASN A 292 -3.11 0.77 -41.77
N PRO A 293 -1.81 0.46 -41.54
CA PRO A 293 -0.73 1.46 -41.48
C PRO A 293 -0.60 2.32 -42.73
N GLU A 294 -0.82 1.74 -43.94
CA GLU A 294 -0.70 2.45 -45.19
C GLU A 294 -1.82 3.50 -45.39
N GLN A 295 -3.04 3.14 -44.96
CA GLN A 295 -4.17 4.06 -44.97
C GLN A 295 -3.94 5.20 -43.95
N ALA A 296 -3.45 4.87 -42.73
CA ALA A 296 -3.11 5.86 -41.70
C ALA A 296 -2.02 6.80 -42.20
N LYS A 297 -0.97 6.27 -42.86
CA LYS A 297 0.11 7.05 -43.47
C LYS A 297 -0.43 8.04 -44.50
N ALA A 298 -1.28 7.59 -45.43
CA ALA A 298 -1.86 8.46 -46.43
C ALA A 298 -2.63 9.65 -45.80
N MET A 299 -3.41 9.41 -44.74
CA MET A 299 -4.12 10.46 -44.01
C MET A 299 -3.17 11.47 -43.37
N LEU A 300 -2.06 11.00 -42.83
CA LEU A 300 -1.08 11.86 -42.13
C LEU A 300 -0.18 12.63 -43.10
N GLU A 301 0.03 12.17 -44.35
CA GLU A 301 0.81 12.93 -45.35
C GLU A 301 0.11 14.26 -45.71
N ASP A 302 -1.23 14.31 -45.73
CA ASP A 302 -1.96 15.56 -45.93
C ASP A 302 -1.77 16.53 -44.77
N ALA A 303 -1.85 16.05 -43.53
CA ALA A 303 -1.56 16.86 -42.35
C ALA A 303 -0.09 17.37 -42.35
N LYS A 304 0.86 16.49 -42.72
CA LYS A 304 2.28 16.84 -42.81
C LYS A 304 2.53 17.95 -43.81
N LYS A 305 1.90 17.88 -44.98
CA LYS A 305 1.96 18.92 -46.01
C LYS A 305 1.42 20.24 -45.51
N ASN A 306 0.22 20.24 -44.94
CA ASN A 306 -0.41 21.45 -44.39
C ASN A 306 0.41 22.12 -43.29
N ILE A 307 0.98 21.31 -42.39
CA ILE A 307 1.82 21.81 -41.29
C ILE A 307 3.11 22.44 -41.84
N TYR A 308 3.74 21.81 -42.86
CA TYR A 308 4.94 22.34 -43.49
C TYR A 308 4.71 23.62 -44.28
N GLU A 309 3.58 23.73 -45.00
CA GLU A 309 3.25 24.90 -45.83
C GLU A 309 2.76 26.08 -45.03
N HIS A 310 2.34 25.88 -43.78
CA HIS A 310 1.83 26.97 -42.92
C HIS A 310 2.95 27.97 -42.56
N GLU A 311 2.63 29.25 -42.71
CA GLU A 311 3.51 30.36 -42.32
C GLU A 311 3.06 30.92 -40.97
N PHE A 312 3.88 30.65 -39.96
CA PHE A 312 3.68 31.29 -38.64
C PHE A 312 4.16 32.75 -38.71
N ASP A 313 3.42 33.65 -38.05
CA ASP A 313 3.78 35.08 -37.97
C ASP A 313 4.94 35.31 -37.00
N VAL A 314 6.14 34.94 -37.48
CA VAL A 314 7.41 35.07 -36.74
C VAL A 314 8.55 35.38 -37.68
N THR A 315 9.59 36.05 -37.15
CA THR A 315 10.82 36.35 -37.91
C THR A 315 12.02 35.77 -37.16
N PRO A 316 12.89 35.00 -37.82
CA PRO A 316 12.82 34.52 -39.22
C PRO A 316 11.64 33.55 -39.45
N LYS A 317 11.27 33.32 -40.71
CA LYS A 317 10.19 32.41 -41.07
C LYS A 317 10.40 31.02 -40.47
N LEU A 318 9.38 30.51 -39.76
CA LEU A 318 9.38 29.20 -39.14
C LEU A 318 8.66 28.20 -40.02
N ARG A 319 9.30 27.07 -40.28
CA ARG A 319 8.72 25.88 -40.93
C ARG A 319 8.73 24.74 -39.92
N ILE A 320 7.58 24.13 -39.72
CA ILE A 320 7.39 23.00 -38.78
C ILE A 320 7.33 21.69 -39.56
N THR A 321 8.05 20.71 -39.06
CA THR A 321 7.97 19.32 -39.53
C THR A 321 7.76 18.41 -38.35
N PHE A 322 7.32 17.19 -38.61
CA PHE A 322 7.25 16.16 -37.60
C PHE A 322 7.77 14.81 -38.11
N SER A 323 8.17 13.98 -37.18
CA SER A 323 8.52 12.57 -37.41
C SER A 323 7.43 11.68 -36.83
N CYS A 324 7.05 10.65 -37.56
CA CYS A 324 5.96 9.76 -37.19
C CYS A 324 6.34 8.29 -37.41
N GLY A 325 5.95 7.44 -36.46
CA GLY A 325 6.00 5.99 -36.56
C GLY A 325 4.60 5.40 -36.48
N ILE A 326 4.25 4.55 -37.43
CA ILE A 326 2.94 3.87 -37.49
C ILE A 326 3.18 2.37 -37.38
N ALA A 327 2.50 1.72 -36.44
CA ALA A 327 2.51 0.27 -36.29
C ALA A 327 1.10 -0.31 -36.44
N ALA A 328 1.01 -1.51 -37.06
CA ALA A 328 -0.18 -2.34 -36.94
C ALA A 328 -0.18 -3.05 -35.56
N TYR A 329 -1.36 -3.33 -35.03
CA TYR A 329 -1.45 -4.15 -33.80
C TYR A 329 -0.94 -5.57 -34.10
N PRO A 330 0.15 -6.01 -33.45
CA PRO A 330 0.89 -7.18 -33.94
C PRO A 330 0.21 -8.51 -33.63
N SER A 331 -0.32 -8.73 -32.44
CA SER A 331 -1.01 -9.98 -32.10
C SER A 331 -1.81 -9.82 -30.79
N PRO A 332 -2.76 -10.74 -30.49
CA PRO A 332 -3.54 -10.72 -29.25
C PRO A 332 -2.73 -10.80 -27.96
N ASP A 333 -1.50 -11.27 -28.02
CA ASP A 333 -0.61 -11.43 -26.86
C ASP A 333 0.06 -10.10 -26.44
N HIS A 334 -0.02 -9.05 -27.28
CA HIS A 334 0.56 -7.75 -26.98
C HIS A 334 -0.42 -6.86 -26.22
N ASN A 335 0.06 -6.26 -25.17
CA ASN A 335 -0.70 -5.26 -24.41
C ASN A 335 -0.57 -3.85 -25.04
N ALA A 336 -1.35 -2.90 -24.55
CA ALA A 336 -1.35 -1.51 -25.04
C ALA A 336 0.03 -0.84 -24.95
N HIS A 337 0.81 -1.15 -23.93
CA HIS A 337 2.13 -0.56 -23.72
C HIS A 337 3.16 -1.10 -24.75
N GLU A 338 3.15 -2.40 -25.02
CA GLU A 338 4.01 -3.03 -26.04
C GLU A 338 3.68 -2.53 -27.43
N PHE A 339 2.37 -2.35 -27.73
CA PHE A 339 1.94 -1.79 -29.00
C PHE A 339 2.39 -0.33 -29.17
N PHE A 340 2.28 0.48 -28.11
CA PHE A 340 2.81 1.84 -28.10
C PHE A 340 4.33 1.86 -28.33
N GLN A 341 5.08 1.02 -27.63
CA GLN A 341 6.53 0.94 -27.78
C GLN A 341 6.98 0.58 -29.20
N LEU A 342 6.20 -0.22 -29.93
CA LEU A 342 6.50 -0.55 -31.30
C LEU A 342 6.39 0.69 -32.21
N ALA A 343 5.29 1.43 -32.13
CA ALA A 343 5.10 2.66 -32.89
C ALA A 343 6.14 3.75 -32.52
N ASP A 344 6.48 3.85 -31.23
CA ASP A 344 7.49 4.78 -30.73
C ASP A 344 8.90 4.48 -31.29
N LYS A 345 9.30 3.21 -31.33
CA LYS A 345 10.57 2.80 -31.98
C LYS A 345 10.61 3.19 -33.45
N ILE A 346 9.52 3.04 -34.18
CA ILE A 346 9.44 3.42 -35.60
C ILE A 346 9.54 4.95 -35.73
N MET A 347 8.88 5.72 -34.87
CA MET A 347 8.99 7.17 -34.83
C MET A 347 10.43 7.63 -34.54
N TYR A 348 11.09 6.99 -33.58
CA TYR A 348 12.49 7.27 -33.29
C TYR A 348 13.40 7.00 -34.50
N GLN A 349 13.15 5.94 -35.28
CA GLN A 349 13.85 5.67 -36.55
C GLN A 349 13.59 6.77 -37.58
N ALA A 350 12.38 7.30 -37.67
CA ALA A 350 12.08 8.43 -38.56
C ALA A 350 12.92 9.67 -38.17
N LYS A 351 13.05 9.97 -36.89
CA LYS A 351 13.93 11.05 -36.38
C LYS A 351 15.38 10.81 -36.74
N PHE A 352 15.88 9.59 -36.51
CA PHE A 352 17.28 9.25 -36.74
C PHE A 352 17.68 9.25 -38.22
N THR A 353 16.75 8.89 -39.13
CA THR A 353 17.01 8.80 -40.57
C THR A 353 16.78 10.12 -41.32
N GLY A 354 16.72 11.27 -40.60
CA GLY A 354 16.72 12.59 -41.22
C GLY A 354 15.43 13.39 -41.00
N LYS A 355 14.57 12.98 -40.09
CA LYS A 355 13.34 13.70 -39.70
C LYS A 355 12.35 13.95 -40.82
N ASN A 356 11.26 14.66 -40.57
CA ASN A 356 10.20 15.01 -41.55
C ASN A 356 9.69 13.81 -42.36
N LYS A 357 9.43 12.69 -41.66
CA LYS A 357 9.05 11.40 -42.26
C LYS A 357 7.95 10.72 -41.50
N ILE A 358 7.15 9.95 -42.24
CA ILE A 358 6.19 9.01 -41.68
C ILE A 358 6.65 7.61 -42.14
N LEU A 359 7.03 6.79 -41.15
CA LEU A 359 7.44 5.39 -41.38
C LEU A 359 6.36 4.43 -40.88
N THR A 360 6.19 3.32 -41.59
CA THR A 360 5.35 2.21 -41.15
C THR A 360 6.19 1.04 -40.67
N ASP A 361 5.60 0.08 -39.95
CA ASP A 361 6.25 -1.16 -39.52
C ASP A 361 6.82 -1.97 -40.71
N ALA A 362 6.21 -1.92 -41.91
CA ALA A 362 6.73 -2.53 -43.11
C ALA A 362 8.05 -1.88 -43.61
N GLU A 363 8.28 -0.61 -43.29
CA GLU A 363 9.47 0.15 -43.66
C GLU A 363 10.55 0.15 -42.54
N TYR A 364 10.20 -0.43 -41.38
CA TYR A 364 11.11 -0.55 -40.25
C TYR A 364 11.98 -1.80 -40.41
N PRO A 365 13.33 -1.67 -40.51
CA PRO A 365 14.19 -2.84 -40.60
C PRO A 365 14.13 -3.66 -39.32
N SER A 366 13.71 -4.93 -39.42
CA SER A 366 13.66 -5.92 -38.33
C SER A 366 15.04 -6.26 -37.76
#